data_2780cbdc6261c9d91d4cb52e849c77a7
#
_entry.id   2780cbdc6261c9d91d4cb52e849c77a7
#
_cell.length_a   1.000
_cell.length_b   1.000
_cell.length_c   1.000
_cell.angle_alpha   90.00
_cell.angle_beta   90.00
_cell.angle_gamma   90.00
#
_symmetry.space_group_name_H-M   'P 1'
#
loop_
_entity.id
_entity.type
_entity.pdbx_description
1 polymer ?
#
loop_
_entity_poly.entity_id
_entity_poly.type
_entity_poly.pdbx_seq_one_letter_code
_entity_poly.pdbx_strand_id
1 'polypeptide(L)'
;MQELVQPLKIMDDERKQVILEIIADKYCKSILHNTLEKPKSAMEISGEKKSPISTVYRRLQTLFDAKLLAISGSINQDGKKYFLYKSKVKSISLKCDLEVTSVELVPNTRIN
;
A
#
# COMPACT_ATOMS: atom_id res chain seq x y z
N MET A 1 12.75 -22.44 1.79
CA MET A 1 11.79 -22.73 0.72
C MET A 1 11.37 -21.45 0.03
N GLN A 2 11.41 -21.42 -1.27
CA GLN A 2 10.96 -20.27 -2.03
C GLN A 2 9.47 -20.38 -2.32
N GLU A 3 8.75 -19.29 -2.06
CA GLU A 3 7.36 -19.23 -2.48
C GLU A 3 7.30 -18.82 -3.95
N LEU A 4 6.43 -19.50 -4.69
CA LEU A 4 6.14 -19.11 -6.05
C LEU A 4 4.98 -18.14 -6.03
N VAL A 5 5.29 -16.87 -6.25
CA VAL A 5 4.28 -15.81 -6.27
C VAL A 5 4.14 -15.31 -7.70
N GLN A 6 2.91 -15.40 -8.21
CA GLN A 6 2.65 -14.92 -9.55
C GLN A 6 2.21 -13.47 -9.51
N PRO A 7 2.83 -12.61 -10.33
CA PRO A 7 2.37 -11.23 -10.43
C PRO A 7 0.94 -11.15 -10.95
N LEU A 8 0.19 -10.18 -10.45
CA LEU A 8 -1.15 -9.90 -10.91
C LEU A 8 -1.09 -8.79 -11.96
N LYS A 9 -1.51 -9.11 -13.17
CA LYS A 9 -1.55 -8.11 -14.23
C LYS A 9 -2.83 -7.31 -14.12
N ILE A 10 -2.69 -5.99 -14.14
CA ILE A 10 -3.83 -5.08 -14.07
C ILE A 10 -4.29 -4.80 -15.49
N MET A 11 -5.55 -5.13 -15.79
CA MET A 11 -6.10 -4.98 -17.13
C MET A 11 -6.96 -3.72 -17.30
N ASP A 12 -7.56 -3.23 -16.22
CA ASP A 12 -8.42 -2.05 -16.25
C ASP A 12 -7.58 -0.78 -16.40
N ASP A 13 -7.82 -0.02 -17.46
CA ASP A 13 -7.06 1.19 -17.74
C ASP A 13 -7.22 2.27 -16.68
N GLU A 14 -8.43 2.40 -16.11
CA GLU A 14 -8.64 3.37 -15.02
C GLU A 14 -7.82 2.99 -13.79
N ARG A 15 -7.78 1.72 -13.47
CA ARG A 15 -6.99 1.23 -12.34
C ARG A 15 -5.50 1.41 -12.59
N LYS A 16 -5.05 1.18 -13.83
CA LYS A 16 -3.66 1.44 -14.19
C LYS A 16 -3.29 2.89 -13.93
N GLN A 17 -4.17 3.82 -14.32
CA GLN A 17 -3.92 5.24 -14.13
C GLN A 17 -3.81 5.59 -12.65
N VAL A 18 -4.70 5.06 -11.81
CA VAL A 18 -4.65 5.28 -10.36
C VAL A 18 -3.34 4.78 -9.79
N ILE A 19 -2.89 3.59 -10.21
CA ILE A 19 -1.63 3.02 -9.72
C ILE A 19 -0.44 3.86 -10.15
N LEU A 20 -0.45 4.39 -11.37
CA LEU A 20 0.59 5.29 -11.84
C LEU A 20 0.69 6.53 -10.95
N GLU A 21 -0.44 7.12 -10.60
CA GLU A 21 -0.48 8.29 -9.73
C GLU A 21 0.04 7.96 -8.32
N ILE A 22 -0.30 6.79 -7.81
CA ILE A 22 0.19 6.32 -6.51
C ILE A 22 1.71 6.18 -6.52
N ILE A 23 2.27 5.58 -7.57
CA ILE A 23 3.71 5.38 -7.68
C ILE A 23 4.44 6.72 -7.77
N ALA A 24 3.84 7.71 -8.41
CA ALA A 24 4.42 9.04 -8.51
C ALA A 24 4.37 9.81 -7.19
N ASP A 25 3.58 9.39 -6.23
CA ASP A 25 3.43 10.06 -4.94
C ASP A 25 4.38 9.47 -3.91
N LYS A 26 5.32 10.30 -3.42
CA LYS A 26 6.33 9.83 -2.46
C LYS A 26 5.73 9.36 -1.14
N TYR A 27 4.61 9.95 -0.71
CA TYR A 27 3.96 9.55 0.54
C TYR A 27 3.33 8.17 0.41
N CYS A 28 2.66 7.90 -0.71
CA CYS A 28 2.06 6.59 -0.96
C CYS A 28 3.13 5.49 -1.01
N LYS A 29 4.22 5.73 -1.72
CA LYS A 29 5.32 4.76 -1.79
C LYS A 29 5.92 4.50 -0.42
N SER A 30 6.11 5.57 0.35
CA SER A 30 6.69 5.48 1.69
C SER A 30 5.78 4.65 2.61
N ILE A 31 4.47 4.86 2.55
CA ILE A 31 3.52 4.11 3.37
C ILE A 31 3.54 2.62 3.01
N LEU A 32 3.52 2.30 1.71
CA LEU A 32 3.57 0.90 1.27
C LEU A 32 4.85 0.22 1.76
N HIS A 33 5.98 0.90 1.62
CA HIS A 33 7.26 0.37 2.08
C HIS A 33 7.28 0.19 3.60
N ASN A 34 6.76 1.18 4.33
CA ASN A 34 6.76 1.16 5.79
C ASN A 34 5.87 0.07 6.39
N THR A 35 4.88 -0.40 5.65
CA THR A 35 3.92 -1.39 6.13
C THR A 35 4.11 -2.78 5.48
N LEU A 36 5.26 -3.00 4.84
CA LEU A 36 5.56 -4.29 4.21
C LEU A 36 5.73 -5.42 5.20
N GLU A 37 6.53 -5.18 6.23
CA GLU A 37 6.93 -6.24 7.18
C GLU A 37 5.87 -6.52 8.22
N LYS A 38 5.26 -5.48 8.75
CA LYS A 38 4.23 -5.62 9.77
C LYS A 38 3.18 -4.52 9.68
N PRO A 39 1.96 -4.78 10.15
CA PRO A 39 0.91 -3.77 10.17
C PRO A 39 1.29 -2.62 11.10
N LYS A 40 0.89 -1.42 10.75
CA LYS A 40 1.14 -0.22 11.55
C LYS A 40 -0.07 0.67 11.58
N SER A 41 -0.22 1.42 12.68
CA SER A 41 -1.27 2.42 12.81
C SER A 41 -0.89 3.68 12.05
N ALA A 42 -1.87 4.55 11.81
CA ALA A 42 -1.63 5.84 11.16
C ALA A 42 -0.67 6.70 12.01
N MET A 43 -0.81 6.65 13.33
CA MET A 43 0.07 7.40 14.23
C MET A 43 1.52 6.91 14.15
N GLU A 44 1.72 5.59 14.09
CA GLU A 44 3.06 5.03 13.94
C GLU A 44 3.68 5.46 12.62
N ILE A 45 2.91 5.39 11.52
CA ILE A 45 3.39 5.80 10.21
C ILE A 45 3.77 7.28 10.21
N SER A 46 2.90 8.13 10.75
CA SER A 46 3.14 9.56 10.85
C SER A 46 4.43 9.87 11.62
N GLY A 47 4.63 9.21 12.75
CA GLY A 47 5.81 9.41 13.58
C GLY A 47 7.08 8.93 12.89
N GLU A 48 7.07 7.72 12.34
CA GLU A 48 8.26 7.13 11.73
C GLU A 48 8.69 7.83 10.45
N LYS A 49 7.72 8.33 9.68
CA LYS A 49 8.01 9.00 8.41
C LYS A 49 8.02 10.51 8.52
N LYS A 50 7.77 11.05 9.71
CA LYS A 50 7.73 12.49 9.98
C LYS A 50 6.80 13.21 9.02
N SER A 51 5.64 12.60 8.75
CA SER A 51 4.63 13.15 7.87
C SER A 51 3.43 13.62 8.67
N PRO A 52 2.79 14.73 8.29
CA PRO A 52 1.59 15.17 8.99
C PRO A 52 0.52 14.10 9.01
N ILE A 53 -0.15 13.94 10.14
CA ILE A 53 -1.15 12.87 10.32
C ILE A 53 -2.30 13.00 9.29
N SER A 54 -2.69 14.22 8.96
CA SER A 54 -3.74 14.43 7.96
C SER A 54 -3.33 13.94 6.57
N THR A 55 -2.06 14.13 6.21
CA THR A 55 -1.51 13.62 4.96
C THR A 55 -1.52 12.11 4.96
N VAL A 56 -1.10 11.50 6.08
CA VAL A 56 -1.07 10.04 6.21
C VAL A 56 -2.48 9.46 6.03
N TYR A 57 -3.48 9.99 6.72
CA TYR A 57 -4.85 9.49 6.60
C TYR A 57 -5.37 9.60 5.17
N ARG A 58 -5.11 10.70 4.49
CA ARG A 58 -5.55 10.88 3.12
C ARG A 58 -4.90 9.87 2.18
N ARG A 59 -3.61 9.64 2.34
CA ARG A 59 -2.90 8.66 1.51
C ARG A 59 -3.30 7.23 1.82
N LEU A 60 -3.56 6.93 3.10
CA LEU A 60 -4.08 5.61 3.47
C LEU A 60 -5.41 5.32 2.79
N GLN A 61 -6.30 6.31 2.72
CA GLN A 61 -7.57 6.16 2.03
C GLN A 61 -7.37 5.91 0.53
N THR A 62 -6.48 6.67 -0.09
CA THR A 62 -6.14 6.49 -1.51
C THR A 62 -5.64 5.07 -1.78
N LEU A 63 -4.73 4.59 -0.94
CA LEU A 63 -4.15 3.26 -1.09
C LEU A 63 -5.17 2.16 -0.84
N PHE A 64 -6.04 2.35 0.14
CA PHE A 64 -7.08 1.39 0.43
C PHE A 64 -8.10 1.31 -0.72
N ASP A 65 -8.51 2.45 -1.24
CA ASP A 65 -9.45 2.50 -2.38
C ASP A 65 -8.84 1.84 -3.62
N ALA A 66 -7.53 1.93 -3.79
CA ALA A 66 -6.81 1.28 -4.88
C ALA A 66 -6.56 -0.21 -4.63
N LYS A 67 -7.00 -0.73 -3.48
CA LYS A 67 -6.86 -2.13 -3.08
C LYS A 67 -5.40 -2.56 -2.88
N LEU A 68 -4.58 -1.62 -2.41
CA LEU A 68 -3.17 -1.87 -2.14
C LEU A 68 -2.85 -2.02 -0.66
N LEU A 69 -3.84 -1.79 0.22
CA LEU A 69 -3.68 -1.92 1.67
C LEU A 69 -4.71 -2.85 2.26
N ALA A 70 -4.26 -3.66 3.22
CA ALA A 70 -5.15 -4.41 4.10
C ALA A 70 -5.31 -3.63 5.40
N ILE A 71 -6.52 -3.62 5.95
CA ILE A 71 -6.84 -2.95 7.20
C ILE A 71 -7.31 -4.00 8.21
N SER A 72 -6.76 -3.95 9.41
CA SER A 72 -7.23 -4.76 10.52
C SER A 72 -7.50 -3.88 11.74
N GLY A 73 -8.33 -4.37 12.66
CA GLY A 73 -8.64 -3.64 13.88
C GLY A 73 -7.85 -4.18 15.06
N SER A 74 -7.62 -3.31 16.03
CA SER A 74 -7.01 -3.69 17.29
C SER A 74 -7.60 -2.83 18.39
N ILE A 75 -7.36 -3.20 19.64
CA ILE A 75 -7.87 -2.48 20.82
C ILE A 75 -6.69 -2.15 21.71
N ASN A 76 -6.56 -0.87 22.10
CA ASN A 76 -5.48 -0.46 22.99
C ASN A 76 -5.83 -0.74 24.46
N GLN A 77 -4.90 -0.37 25.36
CA GLN A 77 -5.07 -0.61 26.80
C GLN A 77 -6.30 0.10 27.38
N ASP A 78 -6.70 1.22 26.78
CA ASP A 78 -7.86 1.99 27.24
C ASP A 78 -9.17 1.47 26.66
N GLY A 79 -9.15 0.37 25.91
CA GLY A 79 -10.32 -0.20 25.27
C GLY A 79 -10.74 0.51 24.00
N LYS A 80 -9.93 1.42 23.50
CA LYS A 80 -10.25 2.15 22.27
C LYS A 80 -9.80 1.36 21.05
N LYS A 81 -10.67 1.32 20.05
CA LYS A 81 -10.39 0.66 18.79
C LYS A 81 -9.49 1.53 17.91
N TYR A 82 -8.53 0.92 17.24
CA TYR A 82 -7.71 1.59 16.25
C TYR A 82 -7.44 0.65 15.09
N PHE A 83 -6.99 1.21 13.96
CA PHE A 83 -6.76 0.43 12.75
C PHE A 83 -5.27 0.26 12.50
N LEU A 84 -4.94 -0.89 11.94
CA LEU A 84 -3.60 -1.21 11.49
C LEU A 84 -3.64 -1.43 9.99
N TYR A 85 -2.63 -0.94 9.30
CA TYR A 85 -2.53 -0.97 7.84
C TYR A 85 -1.32 -1.75 7.43
N LYS A 86 -1.50 -2.59 6.40
CA LYS A 86 -0.40 -3.41 5.88
C LYS A 86 -0.45 -3.40 4.35
N SER A 87 0.72 -3.26 3.72
CA SER A 87 0.80 -3.30 2.27
C SER A 87 0.41 -4.68 1.75
N LYS A 88 -0.48 -4.72 0.76
CA LYS A 88 -0.87 -5.95 0.07
C LYS A 88 0.09 -6.28 -1.06
N VAL A 89 0.99 -5.36 -1.41
CA VAL A 89 1.93 -5.56 -2.51
C VAL A 89 3.36 -5.45 -2.03
N LYS A 90 4.20 -6.31 -2.58
CA LYS A 90 5.64 -6.31 -2.35
C LYS A 90 6.33 -5.38 -3.33
N SER A 91 5.87 -5.36 -4.57
CA SER A 91 6.41 -4.50 -5.60
C SER A 91 5.38 -4.24 -6.68
N ILE A 92 5.61 -3.19 -7.45
CA ILE A 92 4.77 -2.81 -8.59
C ILE A 92 5.71 -2.62 -9.77
N SER A 93 5.42 -3.33 -10.87
CA SER A 93 6.20 -3.25 -12.09
C SER A 93 5.43 -2.49 -13.16
N LEU A 94 6.09 -1.55 -13.78
CA LEU A 94 5.53 -0.73 -14.84
C LEU A 94 6.35 -0.88 -16.10
N LYS A 95 5.64 -0.95 -17.23
CA LYS A 95 6.30 -0.86 -18.53
C LYS A 95 5.43 -0.01 -19.44
N CYS A 96 6.01 1.01 -20.01
CA CYS A 96 5.31 1.90 -20.95
C CYS A 96 6.10 1.97 -22.25
N ASP A 97 5.47 1.57 -23.33
CA ASP A 97 6.08 1.61 -24.66
C ASP A 97 5.47 2.73 -25.53
N LEU A 98 4.81 3.70 -24.90
CA LEU A 98 4.14 4.85 -25.50
C LEU A 98 2.72 4.54 -25.99
N GLU A 99 2.44 3.32 -26.42
CA GLU A 99 1.09 2.93 -26.83
C GLU A 99 0.36 2.20 -25.70
N VAL A 100 1.07 1.34 -25.00
CA VAL A 100 0.48 0.49 -23.97
C VAL A 100 1.26 0.62 -22.68
N THR A 101 0.52 0.83 -21.60
CA THR A 101 1.09 0.78 -20.25
C THR A 101 0.72 -0.55 -19.63
N SER A 102 1.72 -1.28 -19.16
CA SER A 102 1.53 -2.54 -18.46
C SER A 102 1.83 -2.35 -16.99
N VAL A 103 0.96 -2.85 -16.12
CA VAL A 103 1.11 -2.77 -14.68
C VAL A 103 0.95 -4.16 -14.09
N GLU A 104 1.92 -4.59 -13.30
CA GLU A 104 1.86 -5.85 -12.58
C GLU A 104 2.11 -5.62 -11.11
N LEU A 105 1.32 -6.28 -10.28
CA LEU A 105 1.46 -6.21 -8.82
C LEU A 105 2.03 -7.54 -8.32
N VAL A 106 3.08 -7.49 -7.53
CA VAL A 106 3.60 -8.66 -6.85
C VAL A 106 3.03 -8.66 -5.44
N PRO A 107 2.21 -9.67 -5.09
CA PRO A 107 1.58 -9.71 -3.76
C PRO A 107 2.60 -9.79 -2.64
N ASN A 108 2.26 -9.18 -1.52
CA ASN A 108 3.04 -9.28 -0.30
C ASN A 108 2.57 -10.53 0.45
N THR A 109 3.44 -11.52 0.57
CA THR A 109 3.11 -12.79 1.22
C THR A 109 3.59 -12.86 2.66
N ARG A 110 4.15 -11.78 3.19
CA ARG A 110 4.65 -11.77 4.56
C ARG A 110 3.50 -11.80 5.55
N ILE A 111 3.63 -12.66 6.55
CA ILE A 111 2.64 -12.86 7.59
C ILE A 111 3.15 -12.24 8.89
N ASN A 112 2.27 -11.55 9.61
CA ASN A 112 2.60 -11.00 10.93
C ASN A 112 1.56 -11.36 11.94
#